data_12e8099d9e2302c2ce485502a15fc8b7
#
_entry.id   12e8099d9e2302c2ce485502a15fc8b7
#
_cell.length_a   1.000
_cell.length_b   1.000
_cell.length_c   1.000
_cell.angle_alpha   90.00
_cell.angle_beta   90.00
_cell.angle_gamma   90.00
#
_symmetry.space_group_name_H-M   'P 1'
#
loop_
_entity.id
_entity.type
_entity.pdbx_description
1 polymer ?
#
loop_
_entity_poly.entity_id
_entity_poly.type
_entity_poly.pdbx_seq_one_letter_code
_entity_poly.pdbx_strand_id
1 'polypeptide(L)'
;MFTADSLGVSFRDREVLKAATVWAKAGQVTLLLGKNGCGKTTLIRSALGLCRLDYGVVRFADLVYERPRLPTLARRGLFYLPDRGLLSWRRTVDWHLRAMSQSVRHPLDLESIAWLDIESLRRKTPKKMSGGERRRVELGLALLRRPSCLIADEPLAEVSPADRRRVGQAIRALAGHGCAVLVTGHEVDDLLDLADITVWMVGGTTHWLGTPAEARSHAQFRLDYLGPDGPGSGSGGAHLT
;
A
#
# COMPACT_ATOMS: atom_id res chain seq x y z
N MET A 1 9.61 -10.86 -5.84
CA MET A 1 8.16 -10.88 -6.15
C MET A 1 7.39 -11.32 -4.93
N PHE A 2 6.24 -10.71 -4.66
CA PHE A 2 5.26 -11.13 -3.65
C PHE A 2 3.97 -11.55 -4.36
N THR A 3 3.34 -12.64 -3.92
CA THR A 3 2.05 -13.11 -4.47
C THR A 3 1.20 -13.66 -3.35
N ALA A 4 -0.01 -13.17 -3.22
CA ALA A 4 -1.11 -13.80 -2.51
C ALA A 4 -1.96 -14.51 -3.56
N ASP A 5 -2.03 -15.82 -3.51
CA ASP A 5 -2.58 -16.66 -4.57
C ASP A 5 -3.81 -17.40 -4.08
N SER A 6 -4.96 -17.07 -4.68
CA SER A 6 -6.26 -17.73 -4.46
C SER A 6 -6.66 -17.78 -2.98
N LEU A 7 -6.47 -16.65 -2.25
CA LEU A 7 -6.76 -16.61 -0.81
C LEU A 7 -8.26 -16.64 -0.55
N GLY A 8 -8.70 -17.56 0.32
CA GLY A 8 -10.05 -17.65 0.85
C GLY A 8 -10.06 -17.38 2.35
N VAL A 9 -11.03 -16.59 2.80
CA VAL A 9 -11.25 -16.23 4.21
C VAL A 9 -12.72 -16.08 4.51
N SER A 10 -13.17 -16.77 5.54
CA SER A 10 -14.51 -16.65 6.07
C SER A 10 -14.50 -16.16 7.52
N PHE A 11 -15.47 -15.33 7.86
CA PHE A 11 -15.76 -14.93 9.23
C PHE A 11 -17.16 -15.42 9.59
N ARG A 12 -17.26 -16.37 10.51
CA ARG A 12 -18.50 -17.11 10.80
C ARG A 12 -19.05 -17.70 9.50
N ASP A 13 -20.27 -17.36 9.12
CA ASP A 13 -20.98 -17.89 7.94
C ASP A 13 -20.79 -17.01 6.69
N ARG A 14 -19.95 -15.97 6.74
CA ARG A 14 -19.72 -15.06 5.63
C ARG A 14 -18.35 -15.24 5.03
N GLU A 15 -18.28 -15.69 3.79
CA GLU A 15 -17.05 -15.68 3.00
C GLU A 15 -16.74 -14.24 2.56
N VAL A 16 -15.58 -13.73 2.98
CA VAL A 16 -15.10 -12.37 2.71
C VAL A 16 -14.12 -12.35 1.56
N LEU A 17 -13.26 -13.37 1.45
CA LEU A 17 -12.37 -13.56 0.31
C LEU A 17 -12.74 -14.84 -0.43
N LYS A 18 -12.86 -14.73 -1.75
CA LYS A 18 -13.29 -15.79 -2.67
C LYS A 18 -12.19 -16.02 -3.71
N ALA A 19 -11.17 -16.82 -3.34
CA ALA A 19 -10.00 -17.08 -4.17
C ALA A 19 -9.32 -15.79 -4.66
N ALA A 20 -9.21 -14.78 -3.80
CA ALA A 20 -8.63 -13.48 -4.15
C ALA A 20 -7.13 -13.61 -4.41
N THR A 21 -6.66 -13.04 -5.54
CA THR A 21 -5.26 -13.10 -5.98
C THR A 21 -4.72 -11.70 -6.22
N VAL A 22 -3.54 -11.39 -5.66
CA VAL A 22 -2.81 -10.15 -5.93
C VAL A 22 -1.30 -10.41 -5.89
N TRP A 23 -0.54 -9.68 -6.70
CA TRP A 23 0.92 -9.79 -6.70
C TRP A 23 1.58 -8.43 -6.82
N ALA A 24 2.84 -8.34 -6.41
CA ALA A 24 3.73 -7.20 -6.62
C ALA A 24 5.07 -7.69 -7.17
N LYS A 25 5.53 -7.08 -8.25
CA LYS A 25 6.82 -7.37 -8.88
C LYS A 25 7.86 -6.35 -8.44
N ALA A 26 9.13 -6.77 -8.40
CA ALA A 26 10.25 -5.89 -8.12
C ALA A 26 10.27 -4.68 -9.07
N GLY A 27 10.47 -3.50 -8.51
CA GLY A 27 10.52 -2.25 -9.25
C GLY A 27 9.17 -1.70 -9.72
N GLN A 28 8.05 -2.32 -9.33
CA GLN A 28 6.70 -1.92 -9.74
C GLN A 28 5.81 -1.61 -8.55
N VAL A 29 4.87 -0.69 -8.76
CA VAL A 29 3.78 -0.39 -7.85
C VAL A 29 2.51 -1.06 -8.37
N THR A 30 2.04 -2.06 -7.64
CA THR A 30 0.72 -2.68 -7.86
C THR A 30 -0.30 -2.00 -6.96
N LEU A 31 -1.38 -1.50 -7.53
CA LEU A 31 -2.47 -0.86 -6.83
C LEU A 31 -3.66 -1.80 -6.73
N LEU A 32 -4.11 -2.08 -5.51
CA LEU A 32 -5.34 -2.82 -5.23
C LEU A 32 -6.45 -1.83 -4.86
N LEU A 33 -7.32 -1.52 -5.82
CA LEU A 33 -8.49 -0.67 -5.64
C LEU A 33 -9.73 -1.48 -5.23
N GLY A 34 -10.64 -0.84 -4.54
CA GLY A 34 -11.94 -1.43 -4.19
C GLY A 34 -12.70 -0.57 -3.18
N LYS A 35 -14.03 -0.57 -3.22
CA LYS A 35 -14.87 0.16 -2.26
C LYS A 35 -14.59 -0.29 -0.83
N ASN A 36 -14.92 0.56 0.14
CA ASN A 36 -14.80 0.19 1.56
C ASN A 36 -15.63 -1.07 1.85
N GLY A 37 -15.04 -2.00 2.61
CA GLY A 37 -15.68 -3.27 2.96
C GLY A 37 -15.61 -4.37 1.89
N CYS A 38 -14.98 -4.17 0.72
CA CYS A 38 -14.85 -5.21 -0.32
C CYS A 38 -13.84 -6.31 0.02
N GLY A 39 -12.98 -6.11 1.06
CA GLY A 39 -12.03 -7.13 1.52
C GLY A 39 -10.55 -6.80 1.36
N LYS A 40 -10.13 -5.61 0.87
CA LYS A 40 -8.71 -5.23 0.67
C LYS A 40 -7.84 -5.47 1.89
N THR A 41 -8.21 -4.88 3.03
CA THR A 41 -7.48 -5.04 4.30
C THR A 41 -7.50 -6.49 4.78
N THR A 42 -8.60 -7.23 4.56
CA THR A 42 -8.67 -8.66 4.86
C THR A 42 -7.68 -9.45 4.01
N LEU A 43 -7.60 -9.18 2.71
CA LEU A 43 -6.64 -9.82 1.79
C LEU A 43 -5.19 -9.58 2.25
N ILE A 44 -4.84 -8.31 2.52
CA ILE A 44 -3.50 -7.98 3.03
C ILE A 44 -3.23 -8.68 4.37
N ARG A 45 -4.13 -8.55 5.34
CA ARG A 45 -3.93 -9.13 6.68
C ARG A 45 -3.80 -10.64 6.66
N SER A 46 -4.57 -11.31 5.79
CA SER A 46 -4.48 -12.76 5.62
C SER A 46 -3.19 -13.17 4.94
N ALA A 47 -2.78 -12.45 3.90
CA ALA A 47 -1.50 -12.67 3.23
C ALA A 47 -0.28 -12.45 4.16
N LEU A 48 -0.43 -11.65 5.22
CA LEU A 48 0.59 -11.42 6.24
C LEU A 48 0.47 -12.35 7.46
N GLY A 49 -0.55 -13.21 7.49
CA GLY A 49 -0.81 -14.09 8.63
C GLY A 49 -1.35 -13.38 9.87
N LEU A 50 -1.97 -12.21 9.68
CA LEU A 50 -2.67 -11.44 10.71
C LEU A 50 -4.16 -11.83 10.82
N CYS A 51 -4.68 -12.52 9.80
CA CYS A 51 -5.95 -13.21 9.79
C CYS A 51 -5.73 -14.65 9.33
N ARG A 52 -6.55 -15.59 9.81
CA ARG A 52 -6.46 -16.99 9.40
C ARG A 52 -6.92 -17.14 7.95
N LEU A 53 -6.15 -17.89 7.16
CA LEU A 53 -6.54 -18.36 5.85
C LEU A 53 -7.35 -19.65 5.99
N ASP A 54 -8.41 -19.78 5.19
CA ASP A 54 -9.13 -21.04 5.01
C ASP A 54 -8.45 -21.87 3.92
N TYR A 55 -8.04 -21.23 2.82
CA TYR A 55 -7.30 -21.84 1.71
C TYR A 55 -6.48 -20.78 0.95
N GLY A 56 -5.63 -21.25 0.02
CA GLY A 56 -4.71 -20.43 -0.75
C GLY A 56 -3.32 -20.37 -0.15
N VAL A 57 -2.39 -19.73 -0.85
CA VAL A 57 -0.97 -19.66 -0.45
C VAL A 57 -0.39 -18.28 -0.68
N VAL A 58 0.67 -17.96 0.06
CA VAL A 58 1.50 -16.77 -0.18
C VAL A 58 2.88 -17.21 -0.67
N ARG A 59 3.36 -16.56 -1.74
CA ARG A 59 4.71 -16.78 -2.29
C ARG A 59 5.54 -15.53 -2.06
N PHE A 60 6.67 -15.68 -1.41
CA PHE A 60 7.60 -14.56 -1.17
C PHE A 60 9.02 -15.10 -0.94
N ALA A 61 10.02 -14.41 -1.53
CA ALA A 61 11.43 -14.77 -1.39
C ALA A 61 11.70 -16.27 -1.70
N ASP A 62 11.15 -16.74 -2.83
CA ASP A 62 11.26 -18.09 -3.38
C ASP A 62 10.67 -19.22 -2.49
N LEU A 63 9.86 -18.82 -1.50
CA LEU A 63 9.15 -19.74 -0.62
C LEU A 63 7.64 -19.63 -0.76
N VAL A 64 6.97 -20.74 -0.46
CA VAL A 64 5.51 -20.88 -0.41
C VAL A 64 5.08 -21.00 1.06
N TYR A 65 4.07 -20.22 1.45
CA TYR A 65 3.53 -20.21 2.81
C TYR A 65 2.03 -20.49 2.76
N GLU A 66 1.60 -21.63 3.25
CA GLU A 66 0.18 -21.93 3.51
C GLU A 66 -0.31 -21.22 4.79
N ARG A 67 0.60 -20.99 5.72
CA ARG A 67 0.36 -20.25 6.98
C ARG A 67 1.42 -19.16 7.14
N PRO A 68 1.28 -18.04 6.41
CA PRO A 68 2.24 -16.95 6.51
C PRO A 68 2.29 -16.38 7.94
N ARG A 69 3.44 -15.81 8.31
CA ARG A 69 3.62 -15.10 9.58
C ARG A 69 4.39 -13.82 9.31
N LEU A 70 3.83 -12.67 9.66
CA LEU A 70 4.45 -11.36 9.43
C LEU A 70 5.91 -11.28 9.92
N PRO A 71 6.28 -11.77 11.14
CA PRO A 71 7.69 -11.72 11.56
C PRO A 71 8.64 -12.53 10.66
N THR A 72 8.16 -13.62 10.07
CA THR A 72 8.95 -14.45 9.14
C THR A 72 9.14 -13.74 7.81
N LEU A 73 8.07 -13.15 7.26
CA LEU A 73 8.12 -12.36 6.03
C LEU A 73 9.00 -11.12 6.20
N ALA A 74 8.89 -10.42 7.35
CA ALA A 74 9.69 -9.24 7.65
C ALA A 74 11.19 -9.52 7.74
N ARG A 75 11.60 -10.67 8.32
CA ARG A 75 13.01 -11.10 8.31
C ARG A 75 13.56 -11.38 6.92
N ARG A 76 12.68 -11.66 5.95
CA ARG A 76 13.02 -11.89 4.53
C ARG A 76 12.90 -10.63 3.66
N GLY A 77 12.70 -9.47 4.28
CA GLY A 77 12.72 -8.20 3.58
C GLY A 77 11.35 -7.60 3.27
N LEU A 78 10.25 -8.17 3.79
CA LEU A 78 8.94 -7.52 3.67
C LEU A 78 8.80 -6.41 4.73
N PHE A 79 8.28 -5.26 4.30
CA PHE A 79 7.86 -4.18 5.17
C PHE A 79 6.34 -3.99 5.05
N TYR A 80 5.64 -4.03 6.17
CA TYR A 80 4.20 -3.76 6.21
C TYR A 80 3.96 -2.38 6.79
N LEU A 81 3.31 -1.54 6.02
CA LEU A 81 2.81 -0.23 6.42
C LEU A 81 1.29 -0.33 6.60
N PRO A 82 0.79 -0.50 7.83
CA PRO A 82 -0.64 -0.56 8.09
C PRO A 82 -1.30 0.80 7.88
N ASP A 83 -2.62 0.81 7.72
CA ASP A 83 -3.41 2.04 7.76
C ASP A 83 -3.11 2.86 9.02
N ARG A 84 -3.00 2.21 10.15
CA ARG A 84 -2.68 2.84 11.45
C ARG A 84 -1.77 1.96 12.30
N GLY A 85 -1.00 2.61 13.19
CA GLY A 85 -0.36 1.92 14.31
C GLY A 85 1.04 1.37 14.06
N LEU A 86 1.75 1.78 13.02
CA LEU A 86 3.15 1.41 12.84
C LEU A 86 4.03 2.05 13.92
N LEU A 87 3.82 3.35 14.19
CA LEU A 87 4.60 4.07 15.18
C LEU A 87 4.02 3.92 16.59
N SER A 88 4.89 3.69 17.57
CA SER A 88 4.48 3.69 18.99
C SER A 88 4.06 5.10 19.43
N TRP A 89 2.84 5.28 19.89
CA TRP A 89 2.25 6.55 20.32
C TRP A 89 3.02 7.27 21.44
N ARG A 90 3.81 6.52 22.24
CA ARG A 90 4.55 7.01 23.41
C ARG A 90 6.01 7.30 23.12
N ARG A 91 6.52 6.96 21.94
CA ARG A 91 7.93 7.10 21.59
C ARG A 91 8.13 8.21 20.56
N THR A 92 9.26 8.89 20.65
CA THR A 92 9.62 9.95 19.67
C THR A 92 10.07 9.34 18.35
N VAL A 93 10.07 10.14 17.28
CA VAL A 93 10.65 9.74 15.99
C VAL A 93 12.10 9.32 16.16
N ASP A 94 12.89 10.04 16.95
CA ASP A 94 14.28 9.70 17.22
C ASP A 94 14.45 8.31 17.82
N TRP A 95 13.55 7.90 18.72
CA TRP A 95 13.54 6.53 19.25
C TRP A 95 13.28 5.50 18.14
N HIS A 96 12.35 5.76 17.22
CA HIS A 96 12.07 4.85 16.10
C HIS A 96 13.24 4.75 15.13
N LEU A 97 13.92 5.84 14.84
CA LEU A 97 15.14 5.86 14.03
C LEU A 97 16.27 5.02 14.69
N ARG A 98 16.48 5.18 15.99
CA ARG A 98 17.47 4.35 16.73
C ARG A 98 17.08 2.87 16.74
N ALA A 99 15.83 2.55 16.98
CA ALA A 99 15.34 1.17 16.90
C ALA A 99 15.55 0.57 15.50
N MET A 100 15.30 1.37 14.45
CA MET A 100 15.56 0.96 13.07
C MET A 100 17.05 0.70 12.84
N SER A 101 17.96 1.59 13.30
CA SER A 101 19.40 1.40 13.13
C SER A 101 19.93 0.11 13.76
N GLN A 102 19.31 -0.33 14.86
CA GLN A 102 19.65 -1.60 15.50
C GLN A 102 19.12 -2.83 14.74
N SER A 103 18.08 -2.65 13.91
CA SER A 103 17.41 -3.72 13.18
C SER A 103 17.98 -3.97 11.78
N VAL A 104 18.71 -3.02 11.22
CA VAL A 104 19.32 -3.12 9.89
C VAL A 104 20.83 -3.35 10.00
N ARG A 105 21.42 -3.97 8.95
CA ARG A 105 22.85 -4.31 8.91
C ARG A 105 23.73 -3.25 8.22
N HIS A 106 23.18 -2.09 7.95
CA HIS A 106 23.85 -0.98 7.27
C HIS A 106 23.58 0.33 8.03
N PRO A 107 24.46 1.33 7.94
CA PRO A 107 24.20 2.66 8.50
C PRO A 107 22.93 3.26 7.91
N LEU A 108 22.17 4.02 8.73
CA LEU A 108 21.02 4.76 8.24
C LEU A 108 21.50 5.98 7.46
N ASP A 109 21.11 6.06 6.22
CA ASP A 109 21.38 7.20 5.35
C ASP A 109 20.22 8.20 5.49
N LEU A 110 20.29 9.06 6.53
CA LEU A 110 19.27 10.07 6.79
C LEU A 110 19.26 11.18 5.74
N GLU A 111 20.39 11.41 5.06
CA GLU A 111 20.50 12.42 4.02
C GLU A 111 19.64 12.04 2.80
N SER A 112 19.62 10.77 2.42
CA SER A 112 18.81 10.26 1.31
C SER A 112 17.31 10.47 1.49
N ILE A 113 16.84 10.71 2.72
CA ILE A 113 15.44 10.94 3.06
C ILE A 113 15.16 12.35 3.61
N ALA A 114 16.14 13.28 3.54
CA ALA A 114 16.00 14.64 4.07
C ALA A 114 14.78 15.39 3.47
N TRP A 115 14.46 15.13 2.21
CA TRP A 115 13.30 15.70 1.51
C TRP A 115 11.93 15.32 2.12
N LEU A 116 11.87 14.29 2.99
CA LEU A 116 10.69 13.95 3.78
C LEU A 116 10.51 14.86 5.00
N ASP A 117 11.48 15.74 5.28
CA ASP A 117 11.46 16.67 6.42
C ASP A 117 11.18 15.95 7.78
N ILE A 118 11.87 14.83 7.99
CA ILE A 118 11.74 14.03 9.21
C ILE A 118 12.56 14.66 10.35
N GLU A 119 13.62 15.40 10.03
CA GLU A 119 14.51 16.00 11.02
C GLU A 119 13.75 16.95 11.96
N SER A 120 12.84 17.77 11.42
CA SER A 120 11.99 18.67 12.19
C SER A 120 11.04 17.94 13.16
N LEU A 121 10.78 16.65 12.90
CA LEU A 121 9.85 15.81 13.66
C LEU A 121 10.52 14.95 14.73
N ARG A 122 11.87 14.88 14.77
CA ARG A 122 12.61 13.91 15.61
C ARG A 122 12.19 13.89 17.07
N ARG A 123 11.87 15.06 17.64
CA ARG A 123 11.48 15.20 19.04
C ARG A 123 9.97 14.99 19.28
N LYS A 124 9.15 14.94 18.21
CA LYS A 124 7.71 14.72 18.33
C LYS A 124 7.41 13.24 18.58
N THR A 125 6.30 13.00 19.28
CA THR A 125 5.65 11.69 19.35
C THR A 125 4.53 11.63 18.33
N PRO A 126 4.12 10.45 17.83
CA PRO A 126 3.03 10.32 16.84
C PRO A 126 1.72 10.98 17.28
N LYS A 127 1.46 11.05 18.58
CA LYS A 127 0.30 11.74 19.15
C LYS A 127 0.26 13.26 18.83
N LYS A 128 1.44 13.86 18.63
CA LYS A 128 1.61 15.30 18.37
C LYS A 128 1.85 15.61 16.88
N MET A 129 1.63 14.63 16.00
CA MET A 129 1.86 14.76 14.56
C MET A 129 0.54 14.72 13.80
N SER A 130 0.49 15.43 12.66
CA SER A 130 -0.58 15.27 11.68
C SER A 130 -0.55 13.88 11.03
N GLY A 131 -1.60 13.48 10.31
CA GLY A 131 -1.62 12.25 9.53
C GLY A 131 -0.46 12.19 8.52
N GLY A 132 -0.26 13.26 7.77
CA GLY A 132 0.81 13.39 6.79
C GLY A 132 2.21 13.34 7.42
N GLU A 133 2.45 14.04 8.55
CA GLU A 133 3.71 13.95 9.27
C GLU A 133 4.01 12.52 9.73
N ARG A 134 3.01 11.80 10.27
CA ARG A 134 3.17 10.38 10.64
C ARG A 134 3.53 9.53 9.44
N ARG A 135 2.82 9.69 8.33
CA ARG A 135 3.02 8.88 7.11
C ARG A 135 4.41 9.13 6.49
N ARG A 136 4.90 10.39 6.51
CA ARG A 136 6.26 10.72 6.08
C ARG A 136 7.32 10.00 6.92
N VAL A 137 7.17 9.97 8.24
CA VAL A 137 8.09 9.23 9.13
C VAL A 137 8.03 7.73 8.86
N GLU A 138 6.84 7.14 8.72
CA GLU A 138 6.65 5.72 8.46
C GLU A 138 7.30 5.28 7.14
N LEU A 139 7.13 6.06 6.07
CA LEU A 139 7.77 5.81 4.78
C LEU A 139 9.27 6.08 4.80
N GLY A 140 9.73 7.07 5.58
CA GLY A 140 11.15 7.27 5.82
C GLY A 140 11.81 6.06 6.49
N LEU A 141 11.15 5.45 7.47
CA LEU A 141 11.61 4.19 8.06
C LEU A 141 11.63 3.05 7.04
N ALA A 142 10.65 2.98 6.14
CA ALA A 142 10.64 2.00 5.06
C ALA A 142 11.81 2.20 4.10
N LEU A 143 12.07 3.44 3.65
CA LEU A 143 13.21 3.78 2.79
C LEU A 143 14.56 3.41 3.45
N LEU A 144 14.74 3.78 4.72
CA LEU A 144 15.95 3.45 5.49
C LEU A 144 16.14 1.94 5.67
N ARG A 145 15.06 1.17 5.74
CA ARG A 145 15.14 -0.30 5.86
C ARG A 145 15.47 -0.98 4.53
N ARG A 146 15.23 -0.35 3.39
CA ARG A 146 15.47 -0.89 2.04
C ARG A 146 14.81 -2.26 1.84
N PRO A 147 13.47 -2.37 1.97
CA PRO A 147 12.79 -3.65 1.86
C PRO A 147 12.78 -4.15 0.41
N SER A 148 12.74 -5.47 0.23
CA SER A 148 12.50 -6.08 -1.09
C SER A 148 11.01 -6.08 -1.47
N CYS A 149 10.13 -5.93 -0.48
CA CYS A 149 8.68 -5.79 -0.69
C CYS A 149 8.09 -4.82 0.34
N LEU A 150 7.29 -3.86 -0.13
CA LEU A 150 6.44 -3.00 0.68
C LEU A 150 4.98 -3.36 0.45
N ILE A 151 4.24 -3.61 1.50
CA ILE A 151 2.77 -3.66 1.48
C ILE A 151 2.26 -2.48 2.28
N ALA A 152 1.56 -1.54 1.63
CA ALA A 152 1.03 -0.33 2.23
C ALA A 152 -0.50 -0.33 2.17
N ASP A 153 -1.14 -0.41 3.34
CA ASP A 153 -2.58 -0.39 3.47
C ASP A 153 -3.06 1.06 3.66
N GLU A 154 -3.76 1.58 2.66
CA GLU A 154 -4.32 2.92 2.58
C GLU A 154 -3.31 4.05 2.95
N PRO A 155 -2.15 4.15 2.29
CA PRO A 155 -1.10 5.07 2.68
C PRO A 155 -1.45 6.55 2.49
N LEU A 156 -2.48 6.89 1.71
CA LEU A 156 -2.95 8.26 1.49
C LEU A 156 -4.14 8.65 2.37
N ALA A 157 -4.69 7.72 3.17
CA ALA A 157 -5.80 8.01 4.07
C ALA A 157 -5.37 9.04 5.14
N GLU A 158 -6.24 10.02 5.41
CA GLU A 158 -6.01 11.10 6.38
C GLU A 158 -4.76 11.98 6.09
N VAL A 159 -4.23 11.93 4.85
CA VAL A 159 -3.07 12.71 4.43
C VAL A 159 -3.53 13.96 3.66
N SER A 160 -2.98 15.13 4.03
CA SER A 160 -3.28 16.39 3.34
C SER A 160 -2.80 16.36 1.88
N PRO A 161 -3.42 17.12 0.96
CA PRO A 161 -2.97 17.17 -0.45
C PRO A 161 -1.49 17.50 -0.62
N ALA A 162 -0.94 18.38 0.24
CA ALA A 162 0.47 18.73 0.21
C ALA A 162 1.40 17.55 0.58
N ASP A 163 0.99 16.74 1.56
CA ASP A 163 1.76 15.56 1.99
C ASP A 163 1.55 14.36 1.05
N ARG A 164 0.39 14.23 0.37
CA ARG A 164 0.13 13.14 -0.59
C ARG A 164 1.20 13.04 -1.67
N ARG A 165 1.67 14.19 -2.18
CA ARG A 165 2.76 14.22 -3.18
C ARG A 165 4.05 13.61 -2.61
N ARG A 166 4.45 13.96 -1.37
CA ARG A 166 5.64 13.40 -0.73
C ARG A 166 5.48 11.91 -0.44
N VAL A 167 4.32 11.49 0.01
CA VAL A 167 3.98 10.07 0.22
C VAL A 167 4.10 9.29 -1.08
N GLY A 168 3.53 9.80 -2.17
CA GLY A 168 3.64 9.21 -3.51
C GLY A 168 5.08 9.12 -4.00
N GLN A 169 5.86 10.19 -3.84
CA GLN A 169 7.30 10.19 -4.16
C GLN A 169 8.07 9.11 -3.37
N ALA A 170 7.77 8.93 -2.07
CA ALA A 170 8.41 7.89 -1.26
C ALA A 170 8.06 6.47 -1.73
N ILE A 171 6.82 6.24 -2.11
CA ILE A 171 6.37 4.97 -2.70
C ILE A 171 7.09 4.69 -4.01
N ARG A 172 7.17 5.69 -4.91
CA ARG A 172 7.88 5.56 -6.19
C ARG A 172 9.40 5.39 -6.00
N ALA A 173 10.01 6.08 -5.02
CA ALA A 173 11.42 5.90 -4.70
C ALA A 173 11.72 4.47 -4.24
N LEU A 174 10.87 3.87 -3.39
CA LEU A 174 11.00 2.46 -3.01
C LEU A 174 10.93 1.53 -4.21
N ALA A 175 9.97 1.72 -5.11
CA ALA A 175 9.89 0.94 -6.35
C ALA A 175 11.12 1.15 -7.23
N GLY A 176 11.58 2.39 -7.41
CA GLY A 176 12.80 2.72 -8.16
C GLY A 176 14.08 2.06 -7.62
N HIS A 177 14.13 1.75 -6.33
CA HIS A 177 15.19 0.94 -5.72
C HIS A 177 14.97 -0.58 -5.83
N GLY A 178 14.04 -1.03 -6.68
CA GLY A 178 13.78 -2.45 -6.91
C GLY A 178 12.81 -3.11 -5.92
N CYS A 179 12.21 -2.34 -4.99
CA CYS A 179 11.21 -2.87 -4.08
C CYS A 179 9.94 -3.26 -4.86
N ALA A 180 9.36 -4.41 -4.56
CA ALA A 180 8.03 -4.79 -5.01
C ALA A 180 7.01 -4.07 -4.12
N VAL A 181 6.15 -3.22 -4.69
CA VAL A 181 5.23 -2.40 -3.89
C VAL A 181 3.79 -2.79 -4.17
N LEU A 182 3.04 -3.12 -3.11
CA LEU A 182 1.58 -3.30 -3.13
C LEU A 182 0.95 -2.18 -2.29
N VAL A 183 0.08 -1.40 -2.91
CA VAL A 183 -0.66 -0.30 -2.28
C VAL A 183 -2.14 -0.59 -2.34
N THR A 184 -2.88 -0.36 -1.26
CA THR A 184 -4.34 -0.33 -1.30
C THR A 184 -4.86 1.09 -1.15
N GLY A 185 -6.06 1.32 -1.64
CA GLY A 185 -6.76 2.58 -1.41
C GLY A 185 -8.11 2.64 -2.09
N HIS A 186 -8.71 3.79 -1.93
CA HIS A 186 -10.01 4.13 -2.53
C HIS A 186 -9.96 5.52 -3.22
N GLU A 187 -8.91 6.31 -3.01
CA GLU A 187 -8.64 7.56 -3.74
C GLU A 187 -8.06 7.24 -5.12
N VAL A 188 -8.94 7.19 -6.12
CA VAL A 188 -8.61 6.62 -7.44
C VAL A 188 -7.56 7.43 -8.16
N ASP A 189 -7.74 8.76 -8.27
CA ASP A 189 -6.90 9.59 -9.13
C ASP A 189 -5.46 9.67 -8.60
N ASP A 190 -5.28 9.99 -7.32
CA ASP A 190 -3.96 10.08 -6.70
C ASP A 190 -3.18 8.75 -6.75
N LEU A 191 -3.90 7.62 -6.64
CA LEU A 191 -3.28 6.29 -6.60
C LEU A 191 -3.03 5.70 -7.98
N LEU A 192 -3.90 5.96 -8.97
CA LEU A 192 -3.66 5.52 -10.34
C LEU A 192 -2.41 6.14 -10.92
N ASP A 193 -2.14 7.42 -10.62
CA ASP A 193 -0.94 8.12 -11.08
C ASP A 193 0.37 7.56 -10.47
N LEU A 194 0.25 6.86 -9.34
CA LEU A 194 1.38 6.18 -8.69
C LEU A 194 1.59 4.75 -9.19
N ALA A 195 0.59 4.13 -9.79
CA ALA A 195 0.61 2.71 -10.11
C ALA A 195 1.28 2.41 -11.46
N ASP A 196 1.88 1.23 -11.56
CA ASP A 196 2.27 0.60 -12.83
C ASP A 196 1.20 -0.42 -13.25
N ILE A 197 0.56 -1.04 -12.26
CA ILE A 197 -0.43 -2.11 -12.44
C ILE A 197 -1.61 -1.86 -11.51
N THR A 198 -2.81 -2.14 -12.00
CA THR A 198 -4.05 -1.98 -11.26
C THR A 198 -4.81 -3.30 -11.14
N VAL A 199 -5.22 -3.61 -9.95
CA VAL A 199 -6.10 -4.74 -9.60
C VAL A 199 -7.34 -4.18 -8.92
N TRP A 200 -8.51 -4.62 -9.33
CA TRP A 200 -9.78 -4.20 -8.76
C TRP A 200 -10.38 -5.30 -7.90
N MET A 201 -10.77 -4.97 -6.69
CA MET A 201 -11.40 -5.89 -5.76
C MET A 201 -12.89 -5.56 -5.59
N VAL A 202 -13.75 -6.53 -5.86
CA VAL A 202 -15.20 -6.44 -5.71
C VAL A 202 -15.78 -7.76 -5.20
N GLY A 203 -16.67 -7.69 -4.22
CA GLY A 203 -17.36 -8.87 -3.69
C GLY A 203 -16.47 -10.00 -3.16
N GLY A 204 -15.26 -9.68 -2.71
CA GLY A 204 -14.27 -10.66 -2.21
C GLY A 204 -13.40 -11.31 -3.28
N THR A 205 -13.58 -10.93 -4.56
CA THR A 205 -12.75 -11.39 -5.69
C THR A 205 -11.87 -10.26 -6.21
N THR A 206 -10.80 -10.61 -6.93
CA THR A 206 -9.89 -9.66 -7.56
C THR A 206 -9.94 -9.77 -9.09
N HIS A 207 -9.94 -8.62 -9.76
CA HIS A 207 -9.96 -8.51 -11.22
C HIS A 207 -8.74 -7.70 -11.67
N TRP A 208 -7.98 -8.26 -12.58
CA TRP A 208 -6.85 -7.60 -13.19
C TRP A 208 -7.33 -6.58 -14.21
N LEU A 209 -6.91 -5.32 -14.05
CA LEU A 209 -7.28 -4.23 -14.97
C LEU A 209 -6.11 -3.78 -15.85
N GLY A 210 -4.89 -4.29 -15.63
CA GLY A 210 -3.71 -3.89 -16.37
C GLY A 210 -3.08 -2.59 -15.88
N THR A 211 -2.64 -1.76 -16.81
CA THR A 211 -2.08 -0.43 -16.54
C THR A 211 -3.16 0.54 -16.05
N PRO A 212 -2.77 1.67 -15.43
CA PRO A 212 -3.73 2.72 -15.06
C PRO A 212 -4.58 3.23 -16.23
N ALA A 213 -4.03 3.29 -17.45
CA ALA A 213 -4.76 3.70 -18.66
C ALA A 213 -5.85 2.68 -19.03
N GLU A 214 -5.50 1.38 -19.00
CA GLU A 214 -6.45 0.29 -19.22
C GLU A 214 -7.54 0.27 -18.14
N ALA A 215 -7.18 0.48 -16.88
CA ALA A 215 -8.14 0.59 -15.77
C ALA A 215 -9.12 1.75 -15.99
N ARG A 216 -8.65 2.94 -16.39
CA ARG A 216 -9.49 4.10 -16.69
C ARG A 216 -10.45 3.85 -17.88
N SER A 217 -10.10 2.96 -18.82
CA SER A 217 -10.94 2.61 -19.97
C SER A 217 -11.89 1.43 -19.70
N HIS A 218 -11.70 0.69 -18.60
CA HIS A 218 -12.51 -0.50 -18.29
C HIS A 218 -13.96 -0.13 -17.93
N ALA A 219 -14.92 -0.52 -18.77
CA ALA A 219 -16.32 -0.06 -18.70
C ALA A 219 -16.95 -0.29 -17.31
N GLN A 220 -16.89 -1.50 -16.77
CA GLN A 220 -17.48 -1.83 -15.49
C GLN A 220 -16.81 -1.10 -14.32
N PHE A 221 -15.48 -1.00 -14.32
CA PHE A 221 -14.75 -0.27 -13.31
C PHE A 221 -15.12 1.22 -13.30
N ARG A 222 -15.28 1.83 -14.50
CA ARG A 222 -15.74 3.22 -14.63
C ARG A 222 -17.12 3.41 -14.01
N LEU A 223 -18.08 2.58 -14.35
CA LEU A 223 -19.45 2.66 -13.81
C LEU A 223 -19.48 2.51 -12.29
N ASP A 224 -18.74 1.55 -11.76
CA ASP A 224 -18.77 1.22 -10.34
C ASP A 224 -17.94 2.17 -9.47
N TYR A 225 -16.92 2.81 -10.05
CA TYR A 225 -15.90 3.53 -9.28
C TYR A 225 -15.75 5.00 -9.65
N LEU A 226 -15.75 5.36 -10.95
CA LEU A 226 -15.52 6.73 -11.42
C LEU A 226 -16.84 7.49 -11.60
N GLY A 227 -17.97 6.79 -11.67
CA GLY A 227 -19.29 7.35 -11.99
C GLY A 227 -19.46 7.63 -13.50
N PRO A 228 -20.68 7.95 -13.95
CA PRO A 228 -20.97 8.21 -15.36
C PRO A 228 -20.24 9.44 -15.91
N ASP A 229 -19.83 10.40 -15.03
CA ASP A 229 -19.16 11.66 -15.39
C ASP A 229 -17.68 11.68 -15.01
N GLY A 230 -16.99 10.54 -15.01
CA GLY A 230 -15.55 10.46 -14.70
C GLY A 230 -14.73 11.42 -15.57
N PRO A 231 -13.56 11.94 -15.08
CA PRO A 231 -12.74 12.92 -15.77
C PRO A 231 -12.32 12.41 -17.15
N GLY A 232 -12.96 12.91 -18.19
CA GLY A 232 -12.78 12.52 -19.60
C GLY A 232 -13.97 12.81 -20.49
N SER A 233 -15.18 13.06 -19.95
CA SER A 233 -16.32 13.55 -20.73
C SER A 233 -16.30 15.06 -20.81
N GLY A 234 -15.37 15.63 -21.57
CA GLY A 234 -15.42 17.03 -22.00
C GLY A 234 -16.70 17.24 -22.78
N SER A 235 -17.74 17.80 -22.14
CA SER A 235 -18.90 18.35 -22.83
C SER A 235 -18.45 19.50 -23.70
N GLY A 236 -18.24 19.22 -24.97
CA GLY A 236 -18.26 20.24 -26.03
C GLY A 236 -19.67 20.83 -26.10
N GLY A 237 -19.98 21.73 -25.16
CA GLY A 237 -21.16 22.58 -25.25
C GLY A 237 -20.91 23.66 -26.28
N ALA A 238 -21.31 23.39 -27.51
CA ALA A 238 -21.50 24.43 -28.51
C ALA A 238 -22.62 25.36 -28.02
N HIS A 239 -22.27 26.55 -27.57
CA HIS A 239 -23.22 27.67 -27.56
C HIS A 239 -23.39 28.12 -29.00
N LEU A 240 -24.49 27.74 -29.63
CA LEU A 240 -25.08 28.39 -30.77
C LEU A 240 -26.09 29.44 -30.26
N THR A 241 -25.88 30.63 -30.74
CA THR A 241 -26.67 31.89 -30.84
C THR A 241 -26.27 32.97 -29.89
#